data_dd022caa575d77ab3ad615b6ff696061
#
_entry.id   dd022caa575d77ab3ad615b6ff696061
#
_cell.length_a   1.000
_cell.length_b   1.000
_cell.length_c   1.000
_cell.angle_alpha   90.00
_cell.angle_beta   90.00
_cell.angle_gamma   90.00
#
_symmetry.space_group_name_H-M   'P 1'
#
loop_
_entity.id
_entity.type
_entity.pdbx_description
1 polymer ?
#
loop_
_entity_poly.entity_id
_entity_poly.type
_entity_poly.pdbx_seq_one_letter_code
_entity_poly.pdbx_strand_id
1 'polypeptide(L)'
;MKKYLIYILAFVSVAITSCDKKEDYEQINSQVVDAAGEWWIKFSKTDYETGYLKVLTFNTAADIASEMWISDDGNWRDIQFKCPVDVASLTFGGSNLDDVNSDVTIDVMNGKIEPDVGLSTTGNVTDKISFEISFSDEPGVVYQAVGTRKTGFVEDEH
;
A
#
# COMPACT_ATOMS: atom_id res chain seq x y z
N MET A 1 -59.33 -14.88 -24.39
CA MET A 1 -58.11 -15.46 -23.81
C MET A 1 -56.89 -15.31 -24.68
N LYS A 2 -56.88 -15.66 -25.97
CA LYS A 2 -55.69 -15.55 -26.84
C LYS A 2 -55.14 -14.12 -27.00
N LYS A 3 -55.97 -13.07 -27.01
CA LYS A 3 -55.53 -11.67 -27.11
C LYS A 3 -54.72 -11.18 -25.92
N TYR A 4 -55.04 -11.57 -24.70
CA TYR A 4 -54.33 -11.19 -23.51
C TYR A 4 -52.98 -11.91 -23.37
N LEU A 5 -52.88 -13.12 -23.92
CA LEU A 5 -51.63 -13.88 -23.94
C LEU A 5 -50.54 -13.16 -24.77
N ILE A 6 -50.96 -12.53 -25.90
CA ILE A 6 -50.01 -11.76 -26.76
C ILE A 6 -49.49 -10.49 -26.04
N TYR A 7 -50.35 -9.80 -25.29
CA TYR A 7 -49.93 -8.61 -24.55
C TYR A 7 -49.00 -8.97 -23.38
N ILE A 8 -49.22 -10.10 -22.70
CA ILE A 8 -48.34 -10.59 -21.65
C ILE A 8 -46.99 -10.99 -22.20
N LEU A 9 -46.95 -11.66 -23.37
CA LEU A 9 -45.71 -12.06 -24.03
C LEU A 9 -44.91 -10.85 -24.52
N ALA A 10 -45.57 -9.80 -25.02
CA ALA A 10 -44.94 -8.56 -25.45
C ALA A 10 -44.37 -7.75 -24.23
N PHE A 11 -45.04 -7.80 -23.11
CA PHE A 11 -44.57 -7.10 -21.89
C PHE A 11 -43.36 -7.79 -21.24
N VAL A 12 -43.30 -9.12 -21.27
CA VAL A 12 -42.17 -9.92 -20.78
C VAL A 12 -40.92 -9.72 -21.64
N SER A 13 -41.06 -9.54 -22.97
CA SER A 13 -39.92 -9.33 -23.86
C SER A 13 -39.23 -7.96 -23.67
N VAL A 14 -39.94 -6.95 -23.15
CA VAL A 14 -39.34 -5.63 -22.88
C VAL A 14 -38.55 -5.62 -21.53
N ALA A 15 -38.92 -6.49 -20.59
CA ALA A 15 -38.30 -6.53 -19.27
C ALA A 15 -36.89 -7.16 -19.25
N ILE A 16 -36.48 -7.89 -20.29
CA ILE A 16 -35.16 -8.56 -20.37
C ILE A 16 -34.10 -7.77 -21.14
N THR A 17 -34.41 -6.59 -21.66
CA THR A 17 -33.41 -5.73 -22.32
C THR A 17 -32.78 -4.67 -21.42
N SER A 18 -33.07 -4.70 -20.11
CA SER A 18 -32.48 -3.80 -19.14
C SER A 18 -31.36 -4.52 -18.42
N CYS A 19 -30.17 -4.35 -18.84
CA CYS A 19 -28.85 -4.51 -18.23
C CYS A 19 -27.91 -5.30 -19.13
N ASP A 20 -27.17 -4.61 -19.96
CA ASP A 20 -25.75 -4.89 -20.16
C ASP A 20 -25.08 -3.76 -20.94
N LYS A 21 -25.06 -2.56 -20.38
CA LYS A 21 -23.93 -1.69 -20.64
C LYS A 21 -22.90 -2.02 -19.55
N LYS A 22 -22.04 -2.99 -19.79
CA LYS A 22 -20.69 -2.97 -19.23
C LYS A 22 -20.03 -1.74 -19.84
N GLU A 23 -20.15 -0.62 -19.13
CA GLU A 23 -19.19 0.46 -19.32
C GLU A 23 -17.88 -0.16 -18.84
N ASP A 24 -16.93 -0.36 -19.74
CA ASP A 24 -15.54 -0.64 -19.39
C ASP A 24 -15.05 0.61 -18.65
N TYR A 25 -15.22 0.61 -17.33
CA TYR A 25 -14.61 1.64 -16.48
C TYR A 25 -13.10 1.42 -16.55
N GLU A 26 -12.38 2.32 -17.19
CA GLU A 26 -10.94 2.41 -17.02
C GLU A 26 -10.68 2.57 -15.51
N GLN A 27 -10.01 1.59 -14.91
CA GLN A 27 -9.52 1.75 -13.56
C GLN A 27 -8.43 2.82 -13.58
N ILE A 28 -8.76 4.02 -13.08
CA ILE A 28 -7.78 5.07 -12.86
C ILE A 28 -7.05 4.71 -11.57
N ASN A 29 -5.90 4.08 -11.70
CA ASN A 29 -5.02 3.77 -10.59
C ASN A 29 -4.04 4.93 -10.37
N SER A 30 -3.61 5.12 -9.11
CA SER A 30 -2.47 5.97 -8.79
C SER A 30 -1.21 5.50 -9.53
N GLN A 31 -0.32 6.44 -9.86
CA GLN A 31 0.95 6.14 -10.54
C GLN A 31 1.88 5.25 -9.71
N VAL A 32 1.69 5.20 -8.39
CA VAL A 32 2.47 4.36 -7.46
C VAL A 32 1.68 3.18 -6.91
N VAL A 33 0.60 2.77 -7.57
CA VAL A 33 -0.33 1.73 -7.07
C VAL A 33 0.38 0.44 -6.65
N ASP A 34 1.38 0.00 -7.38
CA ASP A 34 2.12 -1.24 -7.09
C ASP A 34 3.04 -1.10 -5.86
N ALA A 35 3.46 0.14 -5.54
CA ALA A 35 4.25 0.46 -4.36
C ALA A 35 3.41 0.94 -3.17
N ALA A 36 2.12 1.23 -3.39
CA ALA A 36 1.21 1.71 -2.35
C ALA A 36 0.58 0.55 -1.59
N GLY A 37 0.37 0.72 -0.29
CA GLY A 37 -0.32 -0.28 0.54
C GLY A 37 -0.24 -0.04 2.03
N GLU A 38 -0.91 -0.91 2.77
CA GLU A 38 -0.78 -1.03 4.21
C GLU A 38 0.12 -2.23 4.52
N TRP A 39 1.05 -2.04 5.45
CA TRP A 39 2.08 -3.00 5.76
C TRP A 39 2.14 -3.27 7.26
N TRP A 40 2.40 -4.52 7.65
CA TRP A 40 2.85 -4.89 8.98
C TRP A 40 4.36 -4.99 8.98
N ILE A 41 5.06 -4.03 9.63
CA ILE A 41 6.52 -3.91 9.62
C ILE A 41 7.07 -4.05 11.03
N LYS A 42 8.19 -4.74 11.17
CA LYS A 42 9.04 -4.71 12.35
C LYS A 42 10.27 -3.87 12.06
N PHE A 43 10.60 -2.99 13.01
CA PHE A 43 11.84 -2.23 13.01
C PHE A 43 12.80 -2.86 13.99
N SER A 44 14.02 -3.14 13.57
CA SER A 44 15.04 -3.75 14.42
C SER A 44 16.40 -3.12 14.26
N LYS A 45 17.17 -3.09 15.35
CA LYS A 45 18.60 -2.80 15.38
C LYS A 45 19.25 -3.71 16.42
N THR A 46 20.57 -3.61 16.65
CA THR A 46 21.24 -4.39 17.68
C THR A 46 20.52 -4.28 19.03
N ASP A 47 20.12 -5.40 19.60
CA ASP A 47 19.43 -5.53 20.88
C ASP A 47 18.05 -4.83 20.99
N TYR A 48 17.41 -4.54 19.84
CA TYR A 48 16.09 -3.92 19.82
C TYR A 48 15.27 -4.42 18.63
N GLU A 49 14.03 -4.78 18.87
CA GLU A 49 13.02 -5.09 17.85
C GLU A 49 11.64 -4.63 18.35
N THR A 50 10.86 -4.02 17.46
CA THR A 50 9.46 -3.70 17.73
C THR A 50 8.55 -4.93 17.52
N GLY A 51 7.33 -4.89 18.02
CA GLY A 51 6.25 -5.69 17.45
C GLY A 51 5.96 -5.31 16.00
N TYR A 52 4.96 -5.94 15.41
CA TYR A 52 4.46 -5.48 14.13
C TYR A 52 3.75 -4.13 14.29
N LEU A 53 4.13 -3.18 13.46
CA LEU A 53 3.58 -1.83 13.44
C LEU A 53 2.99 -1.58 12.04
N LYS A 54 1.86 -0.91 12.01
CA LYS A 54 1.24 -0.51 10.74
C LYS A 54 2.03 0.62 10.10
N VAL A 55 2.43 0.45 8.86
CA VAL A 55 3.07 1.46 8.03
C VAL A 55 2.28 1.59 6.73
N LEU A 56 2.16 2.78 6.24
CA LEU A 56 1.43 3.13 5.01
C LEU A 56 2.42 3.60 3.95
N THR A 57 2.22 3.16 2.72
CA THR A 57 2.81 3.77 1.53
C THR A 57 1.69 4.21 0.59
N PHE A 58 1.73 5.43 0.07
CA PHE A 58 0.65 5.96 -0.75
C PHE A 58 1.14 7.08 -1.68
N ASN A 59 0.33 7.41 -2.69
CA ASN A 59 0.65 8.46 -3.64
C ASN A 59 0.68 9.85 -2.99
N THR A 60 1.48 10.74 -3.57
CA THR A 60 1.44 12.16 -3.26
C THR A 60 0.25 12.84 -3.96
N ALA A 61 -0.08 14.06 -3.58
CA ALA A 61 -1.15 14.83 -4.24
C ALA A 61 -0.83 15.13 -5.72
N ALA A 62 0.45 15.10 -6.10
CA ALA A 62 0.88 15.26 -7.50
C ALA A 62 0.67 13.99 -8.33
N ASP A 63 0.46 12.84 -7.67
CA ASP A 63 0.29 11.51 -8.29
C ASP A 63 1.31 11.22 -9.40
N ILE A 64 2.60 11.36 -9.07
CA ILE A 64 3.72 11.09 -9.98
C ILE A 64 4.37 9.75 -9.64
N ALA A 65 4.85 9.02 -10.66
CA ALA A 65 5.42 7.68 -10.52
C ALA A 65 6.78 7.63 -9.77
N SER A 66 7.37 8.79 -9.49
CA SER A 66 8.71 8.88 -8.89
C SER A 66 8.73 9.27 -7.42
N GLU A 67 7.55 9.43 -6.78
CA GLU A 67 7.45 9.89 -5.40
C GLU A 67 6.24 9.24 -4.69
N MET A 68 6.47 8.73 -3.51
CA MET A 68 5.41 8.23 -2.63
C MET A 68 5.56 8.77 -1.21
N TRP A 69 4.48 8.78 -0.46
CA TRP A 69 4.50 8.97 0.98
C TRP A 69 4.83 7.66 1.68
N ILE A 70 5.59 7.75 2.77
CA ILE A 70 5.74 6.71 3.79
C ILE A 70 5.32 7.31 5.12
N SER A 71 4.44 6.61 5.86
CA SER A 71 3.97 7.04 7.18
C SER A 71 3.81 5.85 8.11
N ASP A 72 4.23 5.99 9.36
CA ASP A 72 3.97 4.99 10.41
C ASP A 72 2.62 5.20 11.12
N ASP A 73 1.81 6.15 10.65
CA ASP A 73 0.47 6.45 11.19
C ASP A 73 0.50 6.67 12.72
N GLY A 74 1.60 7.24 13.25
CA GLY A 74 1.82 7.48 14.67
C GLY A 74 2.11 6.22 15.50
N ASN A 75 2.38 5.07 14.87
CA ASN A 75 2.55 3.80 15.60
C ASN A 75 3.95 3.61 16.19
N TRP A 76 4.95 4.39 15.77
CA TRP A 76 6.33 4.28 16.25
C TRP A 76 6.96 5.62 16.62
N ARG A 77 7.35 6.42 15.62
CA ARG A 77 8.02 7.71 15.80
C ARG A 77 7.19 8.89 15.29
N ASP A 78 5.97 8.63 14.87
CA ASP A 78 5.04 9.61 14.25
C ASP A 78 5.67 10.27 13.02
N ILE A 79 6.26 9.46 12.15
CA ILE A 79 6.93 9.92 10.93
C ILE A 79 5.99 9.90 9.71
N GLN A 80 6.11 10.95 8.91
CA GLN A 80 5.51 11.00 7.59
C GLN A 80 6.42 11.80 6.64
N PHE A 81 6.90 11.18 5.59
CA PHE A 81 7.83 11.81 4.67
C PHE A 81 7.62 11.33 3.24
N LYS A 82 8.08 12.15 2.27
CA LYS A 82 8.11 11.78 0.87
C LYS A 82 9.38 11.03 0.55
N CYS A 83 9.25 9.92 -0.14
CA CYS A 83 10.35 9.08 -0.54
C CYS A 83 10.37 8.89 -2.06
N PRO A 84 11.51 9.12 -2.72
CA PRO A 84 11.68 8.73 -4.12
C PRO A 84 11.43 7.23 -4.32
N VAL A 85 10.72 6.88 -5.39
CA VAL A 85 10.39 5.50 -5.75
C VAL A 85 10.58 5.28 -7.25
N ASP A 86 11.11 4.12 -7.62
CA ASP A 86 11.06 3.59 -8.98
C ASP A 86 10.01 2.47 -9.02
N VAL A 87 8.85 2.76 -9.56
CA VAL A 87 7.73 1.81 -9.63
C VAL A 87 7.99 0.65 -10.59
N ALA A 88 8.89 0.81 -11.56
CA ALA A 88 9.21 -0.27 -12.49
C ALA A 88 10.05 -1.38 -11.84
N SER A 89 10.94 -1.02 -10.93
CA SER A 89 11.77 -1.97 -10.15
C SER A 89 11.25 -2.22 -8.75
N LEU A 90 10.23 -1.50 -8.31
CA LEU A 90 9.69 -1.50 -6.94
C LEU A 90 10.78 -1.25 -5.89
N THR A 91 11.70 -0.32 -6.20
CA THR A 91 12.75 0.10 -5.29
C THR A 91 12.56 1.55 -4.87
N PHE A 92 12.97 1.89 -3.66
CA PHE A 92 12.78 3.23 -3.11
C PHE A 92 13.91 3.60 -2.15
N GLY A 93 14.10 4.90 -1.95
CA GLY A 93 15.10 5.43 -1.02
C GLY A 93 15.45 6.87 -1.29
N GLY A 94 16.12 7.49 -0.35
CA GLY A 94 16.57 8.87 -0.44
C GLY A 94 17.30 9.30 0.82
N SER A 95 18.00 10.42 0.75
CA SER A 95 18.72 10.97 1.89
C SER A 95 18.22 12.38 2.20
N ASN A 96 18.30 12.74 3.49
CA ASN A 96 17.83 14.03 4.01
C ASN A 96 16.37 14.32 3.64
N LEU A 97 15.51 13.31 3.75
CA LEU A 97 14.08 13.44 3.51
C LEU A 97 13.44 14.14 4.72
N ASP A 98 12.71 15.22 4.46
CA ASP A 98 12.07 15.99 5.53
C ASP A 98 10.88 15.24 6.11
N ASP A 99 10.86 15.04 7.42
CA ASP A 99 9.67 14.59 8.14
C ASP A 99 8.69 15.75 8.29
N VAL A 100 7.40 15.53 7.95
CA VAL A 100 6.39 16.61 8.06
C VAL A 100 5.87 16.82 9.48
N ASN A 101 6.14 15.89 10.39
CA ASN A 101 5.67 15.93 11.78
C ASN A 101 6.73 16.46 12.75
N SER A 102 7.99 16.56 12.32
CA SER A 102 9.11 17.03 13.16
C SER A 102 10.21 17.72 12.33
N ASP A 103 11.22 18.28 13.00
CA ASP A 103 12.42 18.84 12.37
C ASP A 103 13.50 17.77 12.09
N VAL A 104 13.13 16.48 12.13
CA VAL A 104 14.05 15.37 11.88
C VAL A 104 14.15 15.13 10.39
N THR A 105 15.36 14.87 9.89
CA THR A 105 15.56 14.34 8.55
C THR A 105 15.80 12.84 8.58
N ILE A 106 15.38 12.18 7.50
CA ILE A 106 15.33 10.73 7.39
C ILE A 106 16.14 10.29 6.17
N ASP A 107 16.99 9.28 6.36
CA ASP A 107 17.61 8.56 5.26
C ASP A 107 16.95 7.18 5.12
N VAL A 108 16.56 6.84 3.89
CA VAL A 108 16.04 5.51 3.54
C VAL A 108 16.98 4.88 2.52
N MET A 109 17.42 3.67 2.82
CA MET A 109 18.37 2.92 1.99
C MET A 109 17.84 1.53 1.68
N ASN A 110 18.25 0.99 0.53
CA ASN A 110 17.95 -0.38 0.11
C ASN A 110 16.46 -0.75 0.12
N GLY A 111 15.58 0.25 -0.06
CA GLY A 111 14.14 0.05 -0.09
C GLY A 111 13.70 -0.83 -1.26
N LYS A 112 12.90 -1.85 -0.97
CA LYS A 112 12.42 -2.81 -1.96
C LYS A 112 11.06 -3.39 -1.56
N ILE A 113 10.19 -3.54 -2.57
CA ILE A 113 8.97 -4.33 -2.47
C ILE A 113 9.13 -5.54 -3.39
N GLU A 114 8.82 -6.72 -2.87
CA GLU A 114 8.92 -8.00 -3.57
C GLU A 114 7.53 -8.64 -3.61
N PRO A 115 6.86 -8.63 -4.79
CA PRO A 115 5.53 -9.20 -4.94
C PRO A 115 5.51 -10.71 -4.66
N ASP A 116 4.48 -11.19 -3.98
CA ASP A 116 4.20 -12.61 -3.72
C ASP A 116 5.33 -13.40 -3.01
N VAL A 117 6.25 -12.71 -2.32
CA VAL A 117 7.40 -13.32 -1.61
C VAL A 117 7.18 -13.37 -0.10
N GLY A 118 6.31 -12.51 0.43
CA GLY A 118 5.96 -12.46 1.85
C GLY A 118 4.98 -13.54 2.26
N LEU A 119 4.99 -13.86 3.54
CA LEU A 119 3.97 -14.69 4.17
C LEU A 119 3.36 -13.93 5.34
N SER A 120 2.03 -13.87 5.40
CA SER A 120 1.32 -13.35 6.56
C SER A 120 1.50 -14.27 7.77
N THR A 121 1.02 -13.85 8.93
CA THR A 121 1.10 -14.63 10.17
C THR A 121 0.45 -16.01 10.05
N THR A 122 -0.63 -16.11 9.28
CA THR A 122 -1.34 -17.38 9.04
C THR A 122 -0.84 -18.15 7.80
N GLY A 123 0.18 -17.62 7.11
CA GLY A 123 0.84 -18.29 5.98
C GLY A 123 0.23 -17.94 4.61
N ASN A 124 -0.62 -16.94 4.52
CA ASN A 124 -1.10 -16.45 3.23
C ASN A 124 0.02 -15.73 2.46
N VAL A 125 0.15 -16.02 1.18
CA VAL A 125 1.12 -15.34 0.31
C VAL A 125 0.71 -13.89 0.12
N THR A 126 1.67 -12.97 0.27
CA THR A 126 1.49 -11.54 0.12
C THR A 126 2.80 -10.87 -0.31
N ASP A 127 2.80 -9.58 -0.55
CA ASP A 127 4.04 -8.86 -0.87
C ASP A 127 4.90 -8.66 0.38
N LYS A 128 6.21 -8.60 0.17
CA LYS A 128 7.19 -8.26 1.19
C LYS A 128 7.74 -6.86 0.95
N ILE A 129 7.93 -6.10 2.02
CA ILE A 129 8.65 -4.83 2.01
C ILE A 129 9.88 -4.93 2.90
N SER A 130 11.00 -4.32 2.47
CA SER A 130 12.20 -4.19 3.28
C SER A 130 12.95 -2.91 2.95
N PHE A 131 13.52 -2.26 3.96
CA PHE A 131 14.39 -1.08 3.82
C PHE A 131 15.21 -0.86 5.07
N GLU A 132 16.22 0.00 4.96
CA GLU A 132 16.96 0.54 6.09
C GLU A 132 16.54 1.99 6.31
N ILE A 133 16.44 2.41 7.56
CA ILE A 133 16.05 3.78 7.91
C ILE A 133 16.91 4.31 9.04
N SER A 134 17.35 5.56 8.92
CA SER A 134 18.07 6.28 9.95
C SER A 134 17.55 7.70 10.10
N PHE A 135 17.82 8.32 11.25
CA PHE A 135 17.26 9.59 11.67
C PHE A 135 18.35 10.54 12.10
N SER A 136 18.23 11.83 11.78
CA SER A 136 19.22 12.85 12.15
C SER A 136 19.32 13.11 13.66
N ASP A 137 18.27 12.83 14.43
CA ASP A 137 18.23 12.93 15.88
C ASP A 137 18.86 11.73 16.62
N GLU A 138 19.18 10.65 15.88
CA GLU A 138 19.81 9.43 16.39
C GLU A 138 21.05 9.04 15.54
N PRO A 139 22.12 9.87 15.54
CA PRO A 139 23.25 9.70 14.62
C PRO A 139 23.95 8.36 14.76
N GLY A 140 24.21 7.70 13.63
CA GLY A 140 24.93 6.42 13.59
C GLY A 140 24.06 5.20 13.87
N VAL A 141 22.77 5.36 14.10
CA VAL A 141 21.83 4.27 14.26
C VAL A 141 21.07 4.03 12.98
N VAL A 142 21.07 2.77 12.52
CA VAL A 142 20.30 2.30 11.37
C VAL A 142 19.35 1.21 11.83
N TYR A 143 18.09 1.36 11.50
CA TYR A 143 17.06 0.35 11.74
C TYR A 143 16.82 -0.44 10.44
N GLN A 144 16.71 -1.75 10.58
CA GLN A 144 16.19 -2.63 9.55
C GLN A 144 14.68 -2.68 9.65
N ALA A 145 13.99 -2.35 8.58
CA ALA A 145 12.55 -2.45 8.46
C ALA A 145 12.18 -3.62 7.56
N VAL A 146 11.46 -4.59 8.07
CA VAL A 146 11.03 -5.76 7.30
C VAL A 146 9.57 -6.08 7.63
N GLY A 147 8.78 -6.32 6.62
CA GLY A 147 7.37 -6.62 6.81
C GLY A 147 6.67 -7.19 5.58
N THR A 148 5.36 -7.34 5.71
CA THR A 148 4.50 -7.88 4.66
C THR A 148 3.28 -6.99 4.46
N ARG A 149 2.72 -7.00 3.25
CA ARG A 149 1.47 -6.29 2.95
C ARG A 149 0.32 -6.92 3.75
N LYS A 150 -0.55 -6.08 4.30
CA LYS A 150 -1.77 -6.55 4.97
C LYS A 150 -2.66 -7.30 3.99
N THR A 151 -3.11 -8.47 4.40
CA THR A 151 -3.98 -9.33 3.56
C THR A 151 -5.46 -8.94 3.64
N GLY A 152 -5.85 -8.19 4.69
CA GLY A 152 -7.26 -7.88 4.99
C GLY A 152 -8.01 -9.02 5.68
N PHE A 153 -7.35 -10.15 5.96
CA PHE A 153 -7.93 -11.20 6.79
C PHE A 153 -7.77 -10.88 8.27
N VAL A 154 -8.83 -11.08 9.06
CA VAL A 154 -8.86 -10.75 10.50
C VAL A 154 -7.80 -11.54 11.28
N GLU A 155 -7.52 -12.77 10.87
CA GLU A 155 -6.52 -13.65 11.47
C GLU A 155 -5.06 -13.21 11.24
N ASP A 156 -4.83 -12.28 10.31
CA ASP A 156 -3.52 -11.71 9.98
C ASP A 156 -3.29 -10.32 10.60
N GLU A 157 -4.26 -9.78 11.34
CA GLU A 157 -4.12 -8.50 12.04
C GLU A 157 -3.22 -8.65 13.29
N HIS A 158 -2.50 -7.54 13.67
CA HIS A 158 -1.54 -7.48 14.79
C HIS A 158 -1.91 -6.42 15.83
#